data_628aecbb3d0a7c81cbb8d97501ec2624
#
_entry.id   628aecbb3d0a7c81cbb8d97501ec2624
#
_cell.length_a   1.000
_cell.length_b   1.000
_cell.length_c   1.000
_cell.angle_alpha   90.00
_cell.angle_beta   90.00
_cell.angle_gamma   90.00
#
_symmetry.space_group_name_H-M   'P 1'
#
loop_
_entity.id
_entity.type
_entity.pdbx_description
1 polymer ?
#
loop_
_entity_poly.entity_id
_entity_poly.type
_entity_poly.pdbx_seq_one_letter_code
_entity_poly.pdbx_strand_id
1 'polypeptide(L)'
;PSRFLLVAAGLLAVGGVMSRTWAASNPAPFHSPETALDRYVAQPDASFAWKVATTTNLGRCQVTVIDLTSQTWLTTNEVNRTLWKHWLTVARPKDLAHKTALLVIAGGANWEGELPKPSAELTQIAEATRSVVVELKMIPNQPLIFHRDGKERVEDDLIAYTWDQFLRTGDSRWPARLPMTKSVVRAMDAVSAFTATPAGGAQAVETYVVAGGSKRGWTTWTTAAVDKRVV
;
A
#
# COMPACT_ATOMS: atom_id res chain seq x y z
N PRO A 1 -38.02 -46.81 75.41
CA PRO A 1 -36.98 -46.21 74.61
C PRO A 1 -37.32 -46.36 73.16
N SER A 2 -37.80 -45.27 72.58
CA SER A 2 -38.32 -45.20 71.20
C SER A 2 -37.28 -44.74 70.26
N ARG A 3 -37.05 -45.47 69.20
CA ARG A 3 -36.20 -45.10 68.12
C ARG A 3 -37.06 -44.42 67.08
N PHE A 4 -36.74 -43.15 66.74
CA PHE A 4 -37.27 -42.43 65.57
C PHE A 4 -36.36 -42.71 64.38
N LEU A 5 -36.93 -43.28 63.35
CA LEU A 5 -36.30 -43.35 62.00
C LEU A 5 -36.70 -42.12 61.22
N LEU A 6 -35.69 -41.31 60.79
CA LEU A 6 -35.87 -40.22 59.85
C LEU A 6 -35.52 -40.76 58.48
N VAL A 7 -36.49 -40.80 57.59
CA VAL A 7 -36.31 -41.09 56.16
C VAL A 7 -36.04 -39.73 55.44
N ALA A 8 -34.85 -39.57 54.96
CA ALA A 8 -34.52 -38.44 54.12
C ALA A 8 -34.76 -38.81 52.65
N ALA A 9 -35.75 -38.17 52.01
CA ALA A 9 -36.00 -38.29 50.60
C ALA A 9 -35.07 -37.35 49.85
N GLY A 10 -34.08 -37.85 49.09
CA GLY A 10 -33.21 -37.08 48.22
C GLY A 10 -33.91 -36.81 46.90
N LEU A 11 -34.16 -35.52 46.59
CA LEU A 11 -34.52 -35.08 45.25
C LEU A 11 -33.24 -34.95 44.40
N LEU A 12 -33.05 -35.83 43.42
CA LEU A 12 -32.07 -35.68 42.35
C LEU A 12 -32.65 -34.74 41.31
N ALA A 13 -32.19 -33.47 41.33
CA ALA A 13 -32.42 -32.52 40.23
C ALA A 13 -31.41 -32.81 39.10
N VAL A 14 -31.87 -33.41 38.02
CA VAL A 14 -31.11 -33.59 36.80
C VAL A 14 -31.10 -32.25 36.06
N GLY A 15 -30.06 -31.44 36.29
CA GLY A 15 -29.79 -30.22 35.53
C GLY A 15 -29.30 -30.56 34.13
N GLY A 16 -30.20 -30.53 33.15
CA GLY A 16 -29.82 -30.63 31.74
C GLY A 16 -29.05 -29.38 31.30
N VAL A 17 -27.73 -29.51 31.12
CA VAL A 17 -26.92 -28.47 30.46
C VAL A 17 -27.28 -28.47 28.99
N MET A 18 -28.14 -27.54 28.57
CA MET A 18 -28.34 -27.23 27.13
C MET A 18 -27.06 -26.58 26.59
N SER A 19 -26.18 -27.37 26.00
CA SER A 19 -25.09 -26.86 25.17
C SER A 19 -25.68 -26.24 23.92
N ARG A 20 -25.85 -24.90 23.93
CA ARG A 20 -26.10 -24.15 22.69
C ARG A 20 -24.82 -24.18 21.87
N THR A 21 -24.72 -25.10 20.91
CA THR A 21 -23.76 -25.00 19.85
C THR A 21 -24.10 -23.75 19.01
N TRP A 22 -23.34 -22.68 19.18
CA TRP A 22 -23.34 -21.59 18.25
C TRP A 22 -22.70 -22.11 16.97
N ALA A 23 -23.51 -22.50 16.01
CA ALA A 23 -23.05 -22.66 14.64
C ALA A 23 -22.61 -21.26 14.19
N ALA A 24 -21.30 -21.07 14.08
CA ALA A 24 -20.75 -19.91 13.41
C ALA A 24 -21.23 -19.99 11.96
N SER A 25 -22.28 -19.25 11.63
CA SER A 25 -22.65 -19.00 10.24
C SER A 25 -21.47 -18.25 9.64
N ASN A 26 -20.73 -18.88 8.73
CA ASN A 26 -19.78 -18.17 7.90
C ASN A 26 -20.55 -17.01 7.25
N PRO A 27 -20.20 -15.74 7.53
CA PRO A 27 -20.85 -14.65 6.84
C PRO A 27 -20.62 -14.84 5.34
N ALA A 28 -21.68 -14.70 4.55
CA ALA A 28 -21.56 -14.68 3.11
C ALA A 28 -20.43 -13.71 2.73
N PRO A 29 -19.60 -14.00 1.71
CA PRO A 29 -18.52 -13.12 1.33
C PRO A 29 -19.10 -11.74 1.06
N PHE A 30 -18.59 -10.75 1.83
CA PHE A 30 -19.03 -9.37 1.73
C PHE A 30 -18.57 -8.85 0.37
N HIS A 31 -19.42 -8.92 -0.63
CA HIS A 31 -19.21 -8.23 -1.90
C HIS A 31 -19.52 -6.75 -1.68
N SER A 32 -18.51 -6.00 -1.26
CA SER A 32 -18.59 -4.55 -1.26
C SER A 32 -18.81 -4.09 -2.70
N PRO A 33 -19.78 -3.20 -2.95
CA PRO A 33 -19.95 -2.63 -4.29
C PRO A 33 -18.65 -1.90 -4.69
N GLU A 34 -18.30 -1.99 -5.97
CA GLU A 34 -17.14 -1.32 -6.55
C GLU A 34 -17.13 0.17 -6.24
N THR A 35 -16.09 0.66 -5.62
CA THR A 35 -15.94 2.07 -5.24
C THR A 35 -15.30 2.91 -6.35
N ALA A 36 -15.29 4.24 -6.20
CA ALA A 36 -14.55 5.13 -7.10
C ALA A 36 -13.03 4.83 -7.08
N LEU A 37 -12.49 4.37 -5.96
CA LEU A 37 -11.09 3.99 -5.83
C LEU A 37 -10.78 2.73 -6.66
N ASP A 38 -11.62 1.70 -6.58
CA ASP A 38 -11.45 0.48 -7.37
C ASP A 38 -11.41 0.80 -8.86
N ARG A 39 -12.39 1.55 -9.36
CA ARG A 39 -12.46 1.97 -10.77
C ARG A 39 -11.23 2.79 -11.19
N TYR A 40 -10.81 3.74 -10.34
CA TYR A 40 -9.66 4.59 -10.63
C TYR A 40 -8.35 3.78 -10.73
N VAL A 41 -8.11 2.88 -9.80
CA VAL A 41 -6.89 2.05 -9.78
C VAL A 41 -6.88 1.06 -10.94
N ALA A 42 -8.03 0.44 -11.24
CA ALA A 42 -8.15 -0.52 -12.33
C ALA A 42 -8.04 0.12 -13.73
N GLN A 43 -8.32 1.42 -13.86
CA GLN A 43 -8.27 2.10 -15.15
C GLN A 43 -6.84 2.07 -15.73
N PRO A 44 -6.66 1.55 -16.96
CA PRO A 44 -5.37 1.61 -17.66
C PRO A 44 -4.89 3.04 -17.83
N ASP A 45 -3.58 3.23 -17.83
CA ASP A 45 -2.95 4.54 -18.03
C ASP A 45 -1.76 4.37 -18.99
N ALA A 46 -1.84 5.02 -20.14
CA ALA A 46 -0.84 4.94 -21.21
C ALA A 46 0.51 5.59 -20.81
N SER A 47 0.52 6.42 -19.77
CA SER A 47 1.76 7.02 -19.26
C SER A 47 2.53 6.11 -18.31
N PHE A 48 1.94 4.99 -17.85
CA PHE A 48 2.65 4.06 -16.99
C PHE A 48 3.90 3.51 -17.67
N ALA A 49 5.04 3.82 -17.08
CA ALA A 49 6.33 3.37 -17.56
C ALA A 49 7.35 3.33 -16.42
N TRP A 50 8.34 2.47 -16.56
CA TRP A 50 9.46 2.44 -15.63
C TRP A 50 10.76 2.08 -16.37
N LYS A 51 11.89 2.57 -15.84
CA LYS A 51 13.22 2.23 -16.33
C LYS A 51 14.22 2.19 -15.18
N VAL A 52 15.19 1.30 -15.27
CA VAL A 52 16.32 1.30 -14.34
C VAL A 52 17.17 2.54 -14.58
N ALA A 53 17.36 3.34 -13.55
CA ALA A 53 18.22 4.52 -13.58
C ALA A 53 19.67 4.17 -13.19
N THR A 54 19.84 3.34 -12.14
CA THR A 54 21.16 2.86 -11.71
C THR A 54 21.03 1.58 -10.90
N THR A 55 22.10 0.81 -10.86
CA THR A 55 22.24 -0.36 -9.98
C THR A 55 23.62 -0.32 -9.34
N THR A 56 23.69 -0.56 -8.04
CA THR A 56 24.92 -0.62 -7.26
C THR A 56 24.85 -1.75 -6.24
N ASN A 57 26.02 -2.16 -5.73
CA ASN A 57 26.08 -3.12 -4.62
C ASN A 57 26.38 -2.37 -3.33
N LEU A 58 25.56 -2.54 -2.31
CA LEU A 58 25.74 -2.00 -0.97
C LEU A 58 25.67 -3.14 0.04
N GLY A 59 26.80 -3.43 0.69
CA GLY A 59 26.89 -4.57 1.58
C GLY A 59 26.60 -5.89 0.86
N ARG A 60 25.62 -6.62 1.36
CA ARG A 60 25.14 -7.88 0.77
C ARG A 60 23.90 -7.70 -0.11
N CYS A 61 23.55 -6.47 -0.45
CA CYS A 61 22.42 -6.17 -1.31
C CYS A 61 22.85 -5.64 -2.68
N GLN A 62 22.13 -6.04 -3.72
CA GLN A 62 22.02 -5.28 -4.95
C GLN A 62 20.93 -4.22 -4.76
N VAL A 63 21.27 -2.97 -4.98
CA VAL A 63 20.31 -1.85 -4.86
C VAL A 63 20.13 -1.22 -6.22
N THR A 64 18.89 -1.21 -6.69
CA THR A 64 18.49 -0.65 -7.98
C THR A 64 17.54 0.52 -7.76
N VAL A 65 17.81 1.65 -8.39
CA VAL A 65 16.93 2.80 -8.47
C VAL A 65 16.19 2.77 -9.80
N ILE A 66 14.87 2.89 -9.74
CA ILE A 66 13.99 2.88 -10.91
C ILE A 66 13.29 4.25 -10.99
N ASP A 67 13.32 4.88 -12.17
CA ASP A 67 12.48 6.02 -12.53
C ASP A 67 11.12 5.46 -12.94
N LEU A 68 10.11 5.75 -12.14
CA LEU A 68 8.73 5.28 -12.31
C LEU A 68 7.82 6.45 -12.66
N THR A 69 7.12 6.37 -13.78
CA THR A 69 5.92 7.17 -14.07
C THR A 69 4.72 6.28 -13.76
N SER A 70 3.94 6.64 -12.74
CA SER A 70 2.82 5.80 -12.30
C SER A 70 1.53 6.05 -13.08
N GLN A 71 1.26 7.30 -13.44
CA GLN A 71 0.01 7.70 -14.08
C GLN A 71 0.01 9.16 -14.52
N THR A 72 -1.03 9.51 -15.29
CA THR A 72 -1.50 10.89 -15.50
C THR A 72 -2.69 11.15 -14.59
N TRP A 73 -2.67 12.25 -13.83
CA TRP A 73 -3.76 12.66 -12.94
C TRP A 73 -4.24 14.07 -13.27
N LEU A 74 -5.55 14.23 -13.43
CA LEU A 74 -6.21 15.47 -13.85
C LEU A 74 -5.73 15.97 -15.22
N THR A 75 -6.08 17.21 -15.54
CA THR A 75 -5.70 17.87 -16.81
C THR A 75 -4.78 19.07 -16.56
N THR A 76 -4.11 19.55 -17.58
CA THR A 76 -3.24 20.74 -17.51
C THR A 76 -3.99 22.05 -17.21
N ASN A 77 -5.32 22.05 -17.30
CA ASN A 77 -6.15 23.17 -16.85
C ASN A 77 -6.43 23.11 -15.34
N GLU A 78 -6.39 21.91 -14.76
CA GLU A 78 -6.71 21.64 -13.34
C GLU A 78 -5.46 21.65 -12.46
N VAL A 79 -4.33 21.14 -12.96
CA VAL A 79 -3.09 21.05 -12.18
C VAL A 79 -1.87 21.32 -13.07
N ASN A 80 -0.83 21.91 -12.50
CA ASN A 80 0.41 22.26 -13.23
C ASN A 80 1.27 21.05 -13.59
N ARG A 81 1.16 19.93 -12.86
CA ARG A 81 1.86 18.66 -13.09
C ARG A 81 0.87 17.50 -13.12
N THR A 82 0.58 17.01 -14.30
CA THR A 82 -0.35 15.90 -14.49
C THR A 82 0.34 14.54 -14.37
N LEU A 83 1.60 14.41 -14.82
CA LEU A 83 2.38 13.19 -14.73
C LEU A 83 2.91 12.99 -13.30
N TRP A 84 2.58 11.85 -12.70
CA TRP A 84 3.08 11.44 -11.41
C TRP A 84 4.30 10.55 -11.55
N LYS A 85 5.44 11.07 -11.11
CA LYS A 85 6.74 10.42 -11.19
C LYS A 85 7.28 10.13 -9.80
N HIS A 86 8.02 9.03 -9.68
CA HIS A 86 8.52 8.54 -8.40
C HIS A 86 9.90 7.95 -8.57
N TRP A 87 10.69 8.04 -7.50
CA TRP A 87 11.84 7.18 -7.34
C TRP A 87 11.45 5.92 -6.58
N LEU A 88 11.81 4.78 -7.14
CA LEU A 88 11.60 3.48 -6.55
C LEU A 88 12.96 2.84 -6.31
N THR A 89 13.35 2.70 -5.04
CA THR A 89 14.60 2.06 -4.65
C THR A 89 14.33 0.63 -4.23
N VAL A 90 14.95 -0.33 -4.89
CA VAL A 90 14.77 -1.77 -4.67
C VAL A 90 16.06 -2.35 -4.11
N ALA A 91 16.05 -2.78 -2.85
CA ALA A 91 17.15 -3.49 -2.22
C ALA A 91 16.88 -5.00 -2.22
N ARG A 92 17.69 -5.76 -2.96
CA ARG A 92 17.61 -7.21 -3.08
C ARG A 92 18.82 -7.85 -2.39
N PRO A 93 18.64 -8.64 -1.31
CA PRO A 93 19.73 -9.33 -0.65
C PRO A 93 20.26 -10.50 -1.52
N LYS A 94 21.53 -10.83 -1.37
CA LYS A 94 22.16 -11.95 -2.11
C LYS A 94 21.54 -13.30 -1.78
N ASP A 95 21.14 -13.48 -0.52
CA ASP A 95 20.53 -14.71 0.01
C ASP A 95 19.01 -14.60 0.15
N LEU A 96 18.36 -14.06 -0.90
CA LEU A 96 16.91 -13.90 -0.98
C LEU A 96 16.19 -15.23 -0.69
N ALA A 97 15.26 -15.23 0.28
CA ALA A 97 14.52 -16.42 0.69
C ALA A 97 13.01 -16.34 0.43
N HIS A 98 12.49 -15.15 0.27
CA HIS A 98 11.04 -14.92 0.22
C HIS A 98 10.62 -14.23 -1.07
N LYS A 99 9.41 -14.55 -1.55
CA LYS A 99 8.76 -13.85 -2.67
C LYS A 99 7.87 -12.70 -2.21
N THR A 100 7.78 -12.47 -0.91
CA THR A 100 7.11 -11.31 -0.31
C THR A 100 8.12 -10.19 -0.12
N ALA A 101 7.80 -8.99 -0.60
CA ALA A 101 8.59 -7.79 -0.37
C ALA A 101 7.97 -6.89 0.70
N LEU A 102 8.81 -6.12 1.39
CA LEU A 102 8.37 -4.95 2.14
C LEU A 102 8.41 -3.73 1.22
N LEU A 103 7.28 -3.03 1.05
CA LEU A 103 7.21 -1.76 0.33
C LEU A 103 6.90 -0.63 1.31
N VAL A 104 7.85 0.30 1.46
CA VAL A 104 7.72 1.48 2.31
C VAL A 104 7.30 2.67 1.44
N ILE A 105 6.16 3.28 1.77
CA ILE A 105 5.67 4.49 1.11
C ILE A 105 6.28 5.70 1.81
N ALA A 106 7.09 6.45 1.08
CA ALA A 106 7.82 7.61 1.57
C ALA A 106 7.32 8.93 0.93
N GLY A 107 7.57 10.04 1.62
CA GLY A 107 7.33 11.38 1.12
C GLY A 107 8.40 11.85 0.13
N GLY A 108 8.51 13.15 0.00
CA GLY A 108 9.46 13.84 -0.86
C GLY A 108 8.78 14.86 -1.75
N ALA A 109 9.59 15.74 -2.35
CA ALA A 109 9.11 16.73 -3.29
C ALA A 109 9.35 16.26 -4.72
N ASN A 110 8.58 16.83 -5.67
CA ASN A 110 8.83 16.72 -7.10
C ASN A 110 10.23 17.25 -7.38
N TRP A 111 11.13 16.37 -7.77
CA TRP A 111 12.51 16.73 -7.99
C TRP A 111 12.97 16.21 -9.35
N GLU A 112 13.57 17.12 -10.11
CA GLU A 112 14.21 16.78 -11.36
C GLU A 112 15.73 16.88 -11.15
N GLY A 113 16.44 15.74 -11.24
CA GLY A 113 17.91 15.78 -11.35
C GLY A 113 18.68 14.76 -10.52
N GLU A 114 18.61 14.73 -9.20
CA GLU A 114 19.46 13.80 -8.44
C GLU A 114 18.78 12.47 -8.14
N LEU A 115 19.54 11.39 -8.35
CA LEU A 115 19.13 10.06 -7.94
C LEU A 115 19.06 10.00 -6.40
N PRO A 116 18.04 9.35 -5.83
CA PRO A 116 17.98 9.17 -4.39
C PRO A 116 19.16 8.31 -3.91
N LYS A 117 19.76 8.73 -2.81
CA LYS A 117 20.76 7.89 -2.11
C LYS A 117 20.01 6.82 -1.33
N PRO A 118 20.31 5.52 -1.54
CA PRO A 118 19.72 4.45 -0.76
C PRO A 118 20.06 4.62 0.72
N SER A 119 19.09 4.44 1.61
CA SER A 119 19.33 4.45 3.04
C SER A 119 20.01 3.14 3.50
N ALA A 120 20.86 3.22 4.52
CA ALA A 120 21.45 2.03 5.12
C ALA A 120 20.38 1.12 5.74
N GLU A 121 19.31 1.71 6.28
CA GLU A 121 18.18 0.98 6.88
C GLU A 121 17.51 0.05 5.87
N LEU A 122 17.34 0.50 4.62
CA LEU A 122 16.73 -0.30 3.57
C LEU A 122 17.51 -1.62 3.35
N THR A 123 18.85 -1.53 3.25
CA THR A 123 19.70 -2.70 3.05
C THR A 123 19.79 -3.58 4.30
N GLN A 124 19.83 -2.98 5.48
CA GLN A 124 19.84 -3.73 6.75
C GLN A 124 18.56 -4.56 6.93
N ILE A 125 17.39 -3.97 6.65
CA ILE A 125 16.13 -4.70 6.70
C ILE A 125 16.13 -5.82 5.66
N ALA A 126 16.55 -5.56 4.43
CA ALA A 126 16.60 -6.57 3.38
C ALA A 126 17.51 -7.74 3.75
N GLU A 127 18.68 -7.48 4.30
CA GLU A 127 19.63 -8.52 4.77
C GLU A 127 19.03 -9.33 5.94
N ALA A 128 18.50 -8.65 6.95
CA ALA A 128 17.96 -9.29 8.14
C ALA A 128 16.74 -10.17 7.84
N THR A 129 15.87 -9.72 6.94
CA THR A 129 14.63 -10.44 6.59
C THR A 129 14.82 -11.40 5.42
N ARG A 130 15.93 -11.34 4.70
CA ARG A 130 16.19 -12.09 3.47
C ARG A 130 15.07 -11.91 2.44
N SER A 131 14.50 -10.69 2.40
CA SER A 131 13.39 -10.29 1.52
C SER A 131 13.80 -9.07 0.69
N VAL A 132 13.14 -8.87 -0.44
CA VAL A 132 13.24 -7.60 -1.17
C VAL A 132 12.62 -6.50 -0.32
N VAL A 133 13.32 -5.37 -0.17
CA VAL A 133 12.78 -4.16 0.47
C VAL A 133 12.78 -3.02 -0.53
N VAL A 134 11.65 -2.33 -0.59
CA VAL A 134 11.38 -1.29 -1.57
C VAL A 134 11.01 0.00 -0.87
N GLU A 135 11.58 1.12 -1.31
CA GLU A 135 11.14 2.45 -0.91
C GLU A 135 10.55 3.18 -2.12
N LEU A 136 9.28 3.57 -2.02
CA LEU A 136 8.59 4.40 -3.01
C LEU A 136 8.53 5.83 -2.52
N LYS A 137 9.27 6.75 -3.17
CA LYS A 137 9.34 8.17 -2.81
C LYS A 137 8.33 9.03 -3.58
N MET A 138 8.14 10.27 -3.10
CA MET A 138 7.31 11.30 -3.72
C MET A 138 5.81 10.95 -3.70
N ILE A 139 5.32 10.44 -2.56
CA ILE A 139 3.89 10.20 -2.33
C ILE A 139 3.37 11.18 -1.25
N PRO A 140 2.47 12.13 -1.63
CA PRO A 140 2.01 12.46 -2.98
C PRO A 140 3.11 13.11 -3.83
N ASN A 141 2.89 13.23 -5.17
CA ASN A 141 3.67 14.13 -5.99
C ASN A 141 3.37 15.57 -5.57
N GLN A 142 4.39 16.34 -5.20
CA GLN A 142 4.26 17.68 -4.62
C GLN A 142 5.55 18.48 -4.77
N PRO A 143 5.53 19.85 -4.75
CA PRO A 143 4.32 20.67 -4.69
C PRO A 143 3.48 20.62 -5.97
N LEU A 144 2.19 20.96 -5.83
CA LEU A 144 1.27 21.14 -6.95
C LEU A 144 0.56 22.49 -6.87
N ILE A 145 0.33 23.09 -8.04
CA ILE A 145 -0.44 24.32 -8.21
C ILE A 145 -1.70 23.96 -9.00
N PHE A 146 -2.87 24.30 -8.46
CA PHE A 146 -4.16 24.00 -9.08
C PHE A 146 -4.77 25.26 -9.72
N HIS A 147 -5.48 25.08 -10.83
CA HIS A 147 -6.20 26.13 -11.55
C HIS A 147 -5.38 27.39 -11.84
N ARG A 148 -4.04 27.27 -11.90
CA ARG A 148 -3.09 28.37 -12.11
C ARG A 148 -3.19 29.50 -11.07
N ASP A 149 -3.62 29.16 -9.84
CA ASP A 149 -3.79 30.14 -8.76
C ASP A 149 -2.46 30.62 -8.13
N GLY A 150 -1.33 30.09 -8.58
CA GLY A 150 0.01 30.45 -8.12
C GLY A 150 0.38 29.91 -6.73
N LYS A 151 -0.53 29.23 -6.03
CA LYS A 151 -0.27 28.69 -4.69
C LYS A 151 0.25 27.26 -4.77
N GLU A 152 1.48 27.04 -4.36
CA GLU A 152 2.05 25.71 -4.17
C GLU A 152 1.41 25.03 -2.95
N ARG A 153 0.95 23.78 -3.14
CA ARG A 153 0.38 22.96 -2.07
C ARG A 153 1.18 21.70 -1.87
N VAL A 154 1.41 21.39 -0.61
CA VAL A 154 2.14 20.22 -0.17
C VAL A 154 1.38 19.54 0.96
N GLU A 155 1.66 18.24 1.14
CA GLU A 155 1.24 17.48 2.31
C GLU A 155 -0.27 17.61 2.61
N ASP A 156 -0.64 18.10 3.78
CA ASP A 156 -2.04 18.17 4.21
C ASP A 156 -2.81 19.29 3.49
N ASP A 157 -2.15 20.39 3.11
CA ASP A 157 -2.79 21.45 2.31
C ASP A 157 -3.21 20.93 0.91
N LEU A 158 -2.35 20.11 0.28
CA LEU A 158 -2.69 19.44 -0.98
C LEU A 158 -3.90 18.50 -0.80
N ILE A 159 -3.89 17.67 0.23
CA ILE A 159 -4.96 16.73 0.51
C ILE A 159 -6.28 17.47 0.77
N ALA A 160 -6.25 18.49 1.64
CA ALA A 160 -7.42 19.27 1.99
C ALA A 160 -8.02 20.00 0.78
N TYR A 161 -7.17 20.62 -0.05
CA TYR A 161 -7.62 21.28 -1.27
C TYR A 161 -8.34 20.31 -2.21
N THR A 162 -7.79 19.12 -2.42
CA THR A 162 -8.39 18.15 -3.35
C THR A 162 -9.71 17.56 -2.83
N TRP A 163 -9.86 17.45 -1.51
CA TRP A 163 -11.15 17.13 -0.90
C TRP A 163 -12.17 18.27 -1.04
N ASP A 164 -11.75 19.52 -0.85
CA ASP A 164 -12.64 20.68 -1.06
C ASP A 164 -13.15 20.72 -2.50
N GLN A 165 -12.27 20.45 -3.50
CA GLN A 165 -12.68 20.38 -4.89
C GLN A 165 -13.73 19.27 -5.14
N PHE A 166 -13.49 18.08 -4.57
CA PHE A 166 -14.46 16.99 -4.65
C PHE A 166 -15.82 17.37 -4.02
N LEU A 167 -15.81 17.96 -2.83
CA LEU A 167 -17.05 18.36 -2.13
C LEU A 167 -17.83 19.42 -2.88
N ARG A 168 -17.15 20.32 -3.59
CA ARG A 168 -17.80 21.39 -4.40
C ARG A 168 -18.31 20.89 -5.75
N THR A 169 -17.61 19.95 -6.36
CA THR A 169 -17.91 19.56 -7.75
C THR A 169 -18.60 18.22 -7.89
N GLY A 170 -18.50 17.35 -6.88
CA GLY A 170 -18.92 15.96 -6.96
C GLY A 170 -18.04 15.09 -7.85
N ASP A 171 -16.96 15.64 -8.43
CA ASP A 171 -16.08 14.90 -9.32
C ASP A 171 -15.12 14.01 -8.52
N SER A 172 -15.36 12.71 -8.58
CA SER A 172 -14.61 11.70 -7.85
C SER A 172 -13.12 11.56 -8.28
N ARG A 173 -12.67 12.24 -9.33
CA ARG A 173 -11.24 12.23 -9.74
C ARG A 173 -10.36 13.09 -8.82
N TRP A 174 -10.95 14.07 -8.11
CA TRP A 174 -10.20 15.06 -7.34
C TRP A 174 -9.43 14.51 -6.14
N PRO A 175 -9.98 13.63 -5.27
CA PRO A 175 -9.26 13.23 -4.07
C PRO A 175 -7.86 12.66 -4.38
N ALA A 176 -6.80 13.34 -3.92
CA ALA A 176 -5.42 12.92 -4.13
C ALA A 176 -5.10 11.50 -3.59
N ARG A 177 -5.99 10.97 -2.74
CA ARG A 177 -5.92 9.58 -2.27
C ARG A 177 -5.98 8.55 -3.39
N LEU A 178 -6.70 8.86 -4.47
CA LEU A 178 -6.79 7.98 -5.63
C LEU A 178 -5.43 7.81 -6.34
N PRO A 179 -4.78 8.89 -6.81
CA PRO A 179 -3.47 8.77 -7.45
C PRO A 179 -2.38 8.29 -6.47
N MET A 180 -2.44 8.62 -5.17
CA MET A 180 -1.52 8.07 -4.17
C MET A 180 -1.58 6.55 -4.12
N THR A 181 -2.79 5.98 -4.04
CA THR A 181 -3.01 4.53 -4.02
C THR A 181 -2.57 3.87 -5.34
N LYS A 182 -2.98 4.42 -6.48
CA LYS A 182 -2.59 3.90 -7.79
C LYS A 182 -1.07 3.91 -7.98
N SER A 183 -0.36 4.91 -7.47
CA SER A 183 1.10 4.93 -7.52
C SER A 183 1.75 3.76 -6.80
N VAL A 184 1.20 3.34 -5.65
CA VAL A 184 1.69 2.16 -4.92
C VAL A 184 1.41 0.87 -5.72
N VAL A 185 0.22 0.71 -6.29
CA VAL A 185 -0.12 -0.43 -7.14
C VAL A 185 0.82 -0.50 -8.35
N ARG A 186 1.08 0.62 -9.02
CA ARG A 186 2.03 0.68 -10.15
C ARG A 186 3.48 0.43 -9.74
N ALA A 187 3.87 0.81 -8.51
CA ALA A 187 5.17 0.45 -7.97
C ALA A 187 5.30 -1.07 -7.76
N MET A 188 4.25 -1.73 -7.25
CA MET A 188 4.22 -3.19 -7.12
C MET A 188 4.31 -3.87 -8.51
N ASP A 189 3.62 -3.34 -9.52
CA ASP A 189 3.72 -3.84 -10.90
C ASP A 189 5.16 -3.75 -11.43
N ALA A 190 5.81 -2.59 -11.26
CA ALA A 190 7.17 -2.36 -11.70
C ALA A 190 8.19 -3.26 -10.96
N VAL A 191 8.05 -3.43 -9.64
CA VAL A 191 8.93 -4.30 -8.83
C VAL A 191 8.77 -5.76 -9.26
N SER A 192 7.54 -6.26 -9.38
CA SER A 192 7.30 -7.63 -9.80
C SER A 192 7.87 -7.90 -11.19
N ALA A 193 7.66 -6.97 -12.13
CA ALA A 193 8.21 -7.07 -13.48
C ALA A 193 9.75 -7.00 -13.50
N PHE A 194 10.35 -6.05 -12.76
CA PHE A 194 11.81 -5.92 -12.67
C PHE A 194 12.45 -7.15 -12.07
N THR A 195 11.96 -7.63 -10.92
CA THR A 195 12.57 -8.76 -10.19
C THR A 195 12.46 -10.08 -10.95
N ALA A 196 11.52 -10.20 -11.89
CA ALA A 196 11.42 -11.32 -12.81
C ALA A 196 12.52 -11.34 -13.88
N THR A 197 13.15 -10.19 -14.18
CA THR A 197 14.24 -10.10 -15.17
C THR A 197 15.57 -10.67 -14.62
N PRO A 198 16.50 -11.08 -15.50
CA PRO A 198 17.86 -11.45 -15.06
C PRO A 198 18.57 -10.34 -14.26
N ALA A 199 18.40 -9.07 -14.66
CA ALA A 199 18.96 -7.91 -13.95
C ALA A 199 18.38 -7.73 -12.55
N GLY A 200 17.12 -8.10 -12.34
CA GLY A 200 16.44 -8.08 -11.04
C GLY A 200 16.59 -9.37 -10.23
N GLY A 201 17.33 -10.37 -10.78
CA GLY A 201 17.67 -11.62 -10.10
C GLY A 201 16.78 -12.82 -10.47
N ALA A 202 15.96 -12.71 -11.52
CA ALA A 202 15.14 -13.78 -12.10
C ALA A 202 14.19 -14.49 -11.10
N GLN A 203 13.76 -13.78 -10.06
CA GLN A 203 12.83 -14.26 -9.05
C GLN A 203 11.81 -13.17 -8.74
N ALA A 204 10.63 -13.24 -9.36
CA ALA A 204 9.57 -12.25 -9.18
C ALA A 204 9.11 -12.15 -7.71
N VAL A 205 8.91 -10.91 -7.26
CA VAL A 205 8.12 -10.63 -6.06
C VAL A 205 6.64 -10.85 -6.39
N GLU A 206 5.94 -11.62 -5.56
CA GLU A 206 4.55 -12.02 -5.78
C GLU A 206 3.58 -11.30 -4.84
N THR A 207 4.00 -11.06 -3.59
CA THR A 207 3.19 -10.43 -2.54
C THR A 207 3.96 -9.33 -1.83
N TYR A 208 3.22 -8.48 -1.10
CA TYR A 208 3.77 -7.29 -0.47
C TYR A 208 3.23 -7.08 0.94
N VAL A 209 4.12 -6.77 1.87
CA VAL A 209 3.77 -6.04 3.07
C VAL A 209 3.98 -4.56 2.76
N VAL A 210 2.95 -3.74 2.94
CA VAL A 210 3.02 -2.30 2.63
C VAL A 210 3.02 -1.50 3.92
N ALA A 211 3.93 -0.53 4.05
CA ALA A 211 4.08 0.31 5.23
C ALA A 211 4.18 1.79 4.87
N GLY A 212 3.72 2.66 5.77
CA GLY A 212 3.83 4.12 5.61
C GLY A 212 3.34 4.86 6.85
N GLY A 213 3.79 6.09 7.03
CA GLY A 213 3.38 6.94 8.15
C GLY A 213 2.35 8.00 7.76
N SER A 214 1.47 8.40 8.68
CA SER A 214 0.50 9.49 8.49
C SER A 214 -0.34 9.29 7.22
N LYS A 215 -0.36 10.24 6.29
CA LYS A 215 -1.08 10.13 5.02
C LYS A 215 -0.63 8.96 4.13
N ARG A 216 0.63 8.52 4.25
CA ARG A 216 1.16 7.32 3.59
C ARG A 216 0.67 6.05 4.29
N GLY A 217 0.47 6.08 5.62
CA GLY A 217 -0.22 5.02 6.35
C GLY A 217 -1.66 4.84 5.89
N TRP A 218 -2.39 5.93 5.65
CA TRP A 218 -3.71 5.86 5.02
C TRP A 218 -3.63 5.22 3.62
N THR A 219 -2.63 5.61 2.82
CA THR A 219 -2.41 4.99 1.50
C THR A 219 -2.14 3.49 1.59
N THR A 220 -1.48 3.02 2.66
CA THR A 220 -1.29 1.60 2.95
C THR A 220 -2.63 0.88 3.04
N TRP A 221 -3.57 1.39 3.84
CA TRP A 221 -4.90 0.82 3.99
C TRP A 221 -5.70 0.79 2.69
N THR A 222 -5.68 1.89 1.95
CA THR A 222 -6.40 1.97 0.66
C THR A 222 -5.78 1.06 -0.39
N THR A 223 -4.47 0.84 -0.37
CA THR A 223 -3.80 -0.13 -1.26
C THR A 223 -4.21 -1.57 -0.91
N ALA A 224 -4.22 -1.93 0.37
CA ALA A 224 -4.65 -3.26 0.82
C ALA A 224 -6.13 -3.53 0.48
N ALA A 225 -6.96 -2.50 0.43
CA ALA A 225 -8.37 -2.64 0.07
C ALA A 225 -8.59 -2.97 -1.41
N VAL A 226 -7.69 -2.56 -2.31
CA VAL A 226 -7.88 -2.69 -3.77
C VAL A 226 -6.92 -3.66 -4.45
N ASP A 227 -5.86 -4.10 -3.78
CA ASP A 227 -4.86 -5.00 -4.37
C ASP A 227 -4.59 -6.22 -3.49
N LYS A 228 -4.96 -7.40 -4.01
CA LYS A 228 -4.85 -8.68 -3.30
C LYS A 228 -3.41 -9.17 -3.09
N ARG A 229 -2.42 -8.52 -3.71
CA ARG A 229 -1.00 -8.82 -3.46
C ARG A 229 -0.53 -8.30 -2.10
N VAL A 230 -1.28 -7.40 -1.46
CA VAL A 230 -0.99 -6.95 -0.09
C VAL A 230 -1.47 -8.02 0.90
N VAL A 231 -0.56 -8.49 1.75
CA VAL A 231 -0.76 -9.60 2.69
C VAL A 231 -0.47 -9.18 4.13
#